data_9c58a74e91a1bdc8f1e344055e6e75dd
#
_entry.id   9c58a74e91a1bdc8f1e344055e6e75dd
#
_cell.length_a   1.000
_cell.length_b   1.000
_cell.length_c   1.000
_cell.angle_alpha   90.00
_cell.angle_beta   90.00
_cell.angle_gamma   90.00
#
_symmetry.space_group_name_H-M   'P 1'
#
loop_
_entity.id
_entity.type
_entity.pdbx_description
1 polymer ?
#
loop_
_entity_poly.entity_id
_entity_poly.type
_entity_poly.pdbx_seq_one_letter_code
_entity_poly.pdbx_strand_id
1 'polypeptide(L)'
;MIGSLNSVRTLLLAIFVLMAGSGFLSTLIAIRLEQAGQGALLIGLVATSYFGGLTLGALRVSPLIARVGHIRAFAAFVSFYSASSLTYAIIDAPLLWVVLRFADGFAMSGVFVCLESWLNRVARPDNRSAILAAYMIALYAGQAIGQFLLNLGDNSPALPFMASAVLLSLSVLPVALTKIQQPVLEEVAPFSLRRLYEASPLGVVGTLSNGVMLGAFYALGAVFVQRMGLPLSQIALFTSCVITGGVVLQYPLGRLSDRFDRRRVIIACMFVTAALCAALAFVREPLAIFAVGALFGGFSFALYPLCIAHSNDHLDESERVGASSGLVLVYSVGAAGGPMLGSVGMATFGPPGLFSVIGVVALGGALFGLWRMAVSQPVPGADQQDFQSLPRTTPMAAVLEDEGESPA
;
A
#
# COMPACT_ATOMS: atom_id res chain seq x y z
N MET A 1 29.70 8.09 -10.44
CA MET A 1 29.04 8.61 -9.23
C MET A 1 27.98 9.68 -9.52
N ILE A 2 28.25 10.77 -10.24
CA ILE A 2 27.24 11.84 -10.49
C ILE A 2 26.03 11.32 -11.31
N GLY A 3 26.23 10.45 -12.28
CA GLY A 3 25.14 9.89 -13.10
C GLY A 3 24.15 9.00 -12.34
N SER A 4 24.61 8.20 -11.37
CA SER A 4 23.73 7.33 -10.57
C SER A 4 22.87 8.11 -9.57
N LEU A 5 23.44 9.17 -8.96
CA LEU A 5 22.69 10.05 -8.06
C LEU A 5 21.57 10.81 -8.79
N ASN A 6 21.85 11.28 -10.02
CA ASN A 6 20.83 11.96 -10.82
C ASN A 6 19.69 11.00 -11.22
N SER A 7 20.02 9.75 -11.57
CA SER A 7 19.01 8.74 -11.91
C SER A 7 18.10 8.43 -10.72
N VAL A 8 18.65 8.29 -9.50
CA VAL A 8 17.84 8.05 -8.29
C VAL A 8 16.91 9.24 -8.02
N ARG A 9 17.41 10.48 -8.06
CA ARG A 9 16.59 11.69 -7.87
C ARG A 9 15.45 11.78 -8.87
N THR A 10 15.72 11.43 -10.12
CA THR A 10 14.71 11.43 -11.19
C THR A 10 13.61 10.41 -10.93
N LEU A 11 13.95 9.18 -10.51
CA LEU A 11 12.98 8.16 -10.16
C LEU A 11 12.17 8.54 -8.92
N LEU A 12 12.81 9.12 -7.89
CA LEU A 12 12.13 9.61 -6.70
C LEU A 12 11.14 10.74 -7.00
N LEU A 13 11.51 11.65 -7.90
CA LEU A 13 10.60 12.71 -8.37
C LEU A 13 9.43 12.12 -9.16
N ALA A 14 9.70 11.16 -10.05
CA ALA A 14 8.67 10.50 -10.83
C ALA A 14 7.63 9.80 -9.94
N ILE A 15 8.09 9.02 -8.93
CA ILE A 15 7.17 8.34 -8.00
C ILE A 15 6.39 9.34 -7.12
N PHE A 16 7.04 10.41 -6.65
CA PHE A 16 6.38 11.45 -5.87
C PHE A 16 5.24 12.10 -6.66
N VAL A 17 5.50 12.56 -7.89
CA VAL A 17 4.50 13.20 -8.76
C VAL A 17 3.40 12.22 -9.15
N LEU A 18 3.77 10.98 -9.47
CA LEU A 18 2.84 9.91 -9.79
C LEU A 18 1.89 9.63 -8.61
N MET A 19 2.44 9.51 -7.40
CA MET A 19 1.63 9.24 -6.20
C MET A 19 0.81 10.44 -5.77
N ALA A 20 1.28 11.67 -6.02
CA ALA A 20 0.48 12.87 -5.83
C ALA A 20 -0.74 12.89 -6.78
N GLY A 21 -0.58 12.40 -8.01
CA GLY A 21 -1.67 12.30 -8.98
C GLY A 21 -2.60 11.11 -8.77
N SER A 22 -2.08 9.93 -8.44
CA SER A 22 -2.86 8.68 -8.35
C SER A 22 -3.33 8.34 -6.93
N GLY A 23 -2.57 8.74 -5.90
CA GLY A 23 -2.77 8.29 -4.53
C GLY A 23 -4.07 8.74 -3.88
N PHE A 24 -4.69 9.81 -4.37
CA PHE A 24 -5.99 10.28 -3.89
C PHE A 24 -7.18 9.82 -4.74
N LEU A 25 -6.97 9.21 -5.91
CA LEU A 25 -8.06 8.79 -6.80
C LEU A 25 -9.01 7.79 -6.16
N SER A 26 -8.52 6.86 -5.36
CA SER A 26 -9.40 5.94 -4.63
C SER A 26 -10.33 6.70 -3.67
N THR A 27 -9.79 7.67 -2.95
CA THR A 27 -10.53 8.57 -2.07
C THR A 27 -11.56 9.39 -2.86
N LEU A 28 -11.14 10.00 -3.98
CA LEU A 28 -12.01 10.82 -4.84
C LEU A 28 -13.17 10.01 -5.42
N ILE A 29 -12.90 8.83 -5.97
CA ILE A 29 -13.91 7.95 -6.56
C ILE A 29 -14.93 7.52 -5.51
N ALA A 30 -14.48 7.15 -4.31
CA ALA A 30 -15.36 6.77 -3.21
C ALA A 30 -16.27 7.93 -2.79
N ILE A 31 -15.72 9.15 -2.65
CA ILE A 31 -16.49 10.37 -2.34
C ILE A 31 -17.52 10.68 -3.43
N ARG A 32 -17.14 10.56 -4.70
CA ARG A 32 -18.03 10.83 -5.84
C ARG A 32 -19.19 9.85 -5.90
N LEU A 33 -18.92 8.56 -5.70
CA LEU A 33 -19.97 7.53 -5.64
C LEU A 33 -20.92 7.78 -4.46
N GLU A 34 -20.39 8.14 -3.29
CA GLU A 34 -21.20 8.49 -2.13
C GLU A 34 -22.08 9.71 -2.40
N GLN A 35 -21.52 10.77 -3.00
CA GLN A 35 -22.27 11.99 -3.39
C GLN A 35 -23.36 11.70 -4.44
N ALA A 36 -23.13 10.71 -5.32
CA ALA A 36 -24.12 10.22 -6.28
C ALA A 36 -25.18 9.30 -5.64
N GLY A 37 -25.17 9.12 -4.31
CA GLY A 37 -26.14 8.29 -3.58
C GLY A 37 -25.92 6.79 -3.76
N GLN A 38 -24.74 6.37 -4.21
CA GLN A 38 -24.44 4.95 -4.38
C GLN A 38 -24.23 4.26 -3.02
N GLY A 39 -24.70 3.04 -2.91
CA GLY A 39 -24.55 2.25 -1.68
C GLY A 39 -23.10 1.86 -1.40
N ALA A 40 -22.75 1.67 -0.12
CA ALA A 40 -21.41 1.27 0.31
C ALA A 40 -20.90 0.00 -0.40
N LEU A 41 -21.80 -0.95 -0.73
CA LEU A 41 -21.43 -2.18 -1.46
C LEU A 41 -20.86 -1.92 -2.85
N LEU A 42 -21.43 -0.95 -3.60
CA LEU A 42 -20.90 -0.59 -4.91
C LEU A 42 -19.55 0.12 -4.79
N ILE A 43 -19.40 1.00 -3.80
CA ILE A 43 -18.12 1.66 -3.49
C ILE A 43 -17.06 0.60 -3.16
N GLY A 44 -17.42 -0.38 -2.33
CA GLY A 44 -16.55 -1.51 -2.01
C GLY A 44 -16.18 -2.35 -3.24
N LEU A 45 -17.13 -2.60 -4.15
CA LEU A 45 -16.88 -3.35 -5.39
C LEU A 45 -15.89 -2.61 -6.30
N VAL A 46 -16.08 -1.30 -6.49
CA VAL A 46 -15.18 -0.45 -7.28
C VAL A 46 -13.76 -0.47 -6.72
N ALA A 47 -13.61 -0.41 -5.39
CA ALA A 47 -12.30 -0.49 -4.75
C ALA A 47 -11.71 -1.91 -4.81
N THR A 48 -12.52 -2.97 -4.61
CA THR A 48 -12.09 -4.37 -4.77
C THR A 48 -11.56 -4.63 -6.19
N SER A 49 -12.22 -4.07 -7.21
CA SER A 49 -11.78 -4.26 -8.59
C SER A 49 -10.38 -3.69 -8.84
N TYR A 50 -10.03 -2.54 -8.24
CA TYR A 50 -8.68 -1.98 -8.31
C TYR A 50 -7.63 -2.93 -7.71
N PHE A 51 -7.87 -3.44 -6.51
CA PHE A 51 -6.94 -4.38 -5.88
C PHE A 51 -6.89 -5.72 -6.64
N GLY A 52 -8.00 -6.17 -7.22
CA GLY A 52 -8.03 -7.33 -8.12
C GLY A 52 -7.16 -7.11 -9.36
N GLY A 53 -7.24 -5.93 -9.97
CA GLY A 53 -6.39 -5.53 -11.09
C GLY A 53 -4.91 -5.47 -10.70
N LEU A 54 -4.60 -4.89 -9.54
CA LEU A 54 -3.25 -4.80 -8.99
C LEU A 54 -2.65 -6.22 -8.76
N THR A 55 -3.44 -7.12 -8.20
CA THR A 55 -3.03 -8.51 -7.95
C THR A 55 -2.76 -9.26 -9.25
N LEU A 56 -3.68 -9.17 -10.22
CA LEU A 56 -3.49 -9.81 -11.53
C LEU A 56 -2.28 -9.21 -12.26
N GLY A 57 -2.11 -7.89 -12.18
CA GLY A 57 -0.99 -7.18 -12.77
C GLY A 57 0.34 -7.67 -12.18
N ALA A 58 0.46 -7.81 -10.87
CA ALA A 58 1.66 -8.32 -10.22
C ALA A 58 2.08 -9.71 -10.75
N LEU A 59 1.10 -10.54 -11.16
CA LEU A 59 1.34 -11.89 -11.69
C LEU A 59 1.60 -11.92 -13.20
N ARG A 60 1.16 -10.91 -13.97
CA ARG A 60 1.09 -11.00 -15.45
C ARG A 60 1.79 -9.90 -16.21
N VAL A 61 2.25 -8.84 -15.53
CA VAL A 61 2.80 -7.66 -16.21
C VAL A 61 4.24 -7.84 -16.68
N SER A 62 5.05 -8.68 -16.00
CA SER A 62 6.48 -8.86 -16.29
C SER A 62 6.75 -9.31 -17.74
N PRO A 63 6.04 -10.29 -18.34
CA PRO A 63 6.24 -10.65 -19.73
C PRO A 63 5.94 -9.50 -20.71
N LEU A 64 4.96 -8.65 -20.40
CA LEU A 64 4.63 -7.47 -21.22
C LEU A 64 5.77 -6.45 -21.17
N ILE A 65 6.30 -6.17 -19.97
CA ILE A 65 7.44 -5.26 -19.79
C ILE A 65 8.69 -5.80 -20.50
N ALA A 66 8.98 -7.09 -20.37
CA ALA A 66 10.11 -7.73 -21.04
C ALA A 66 10.02 -7.58 -22.57
N ARG A 67 8.80 -7.68 -23.15
CA ARG A 67 8.58 -7.59 -24.58
C ARG A 67 8.76 -6.17 -25.13
N VAL A 68 8.24 -5.13 -24.44
CA VAL A 68 8.21 -3.75 -24.95
C VAL A 68 9.30 -2.86 -24.38
N GLY A 69 9.93 -3.27 -23.28
CA GLY A 69 10.93 -2.52 -22.51
C GLY A 69 10.31 -1.61 -21.46
N HIS A 70 11.06 -1.34 -20.38
CA HIS A 70 10.59 -0.66 -19.17
C HIS A 70 10.05 0.75 -19.45
N ILE A 71 10.76 1.59 -20.23
CA ILE A 71 10.36 2.99 -20.47
C ILE A 71 9.05 3.05 -21.22
N ARG A 72 8.90 2.21 -22.27
CA ARG A 72 7.68 2.19 -23.08
C ARG A 72 6.50 1.63 -22.29
N ALA A 73 6.73 0.56 -21.51
CA ALA A 73 5.71 -0.03 -20.64
C ALA A 73 5.24 0.98 -19.60
N PHE A 74 6.18 1.63 -18.89
CA PHE A 74 5.88 2.68 -17.93
C PHE A 74 5.04 3.81 -18.54
N ALA A 75 5.49 4.36 -19.67
CA ALA A 75 4.76 5.43 -20.36
C ALA A 75 3.34 4.97 -20.79
N ALA A 76 3.20 3.75 -21.32
CA ALA A 76 1.90 3.21 -21.71
C ALA A 76 0.95 3.04 -20.51
N PHE A 77 1.42 2.47 -19.41
CA PHE A 77 0.61 2.29 -18.20
C PHE A 77 0.17 3.62 -17.59
N VAL A 78 1.09 4.59 -17.47
CA VAL A 78 0.76 5.92 -16.93
C VAL A 78 -0.17 6.68 -17.86
N SER A 79 0.03 6.61 -19.18
CA SER A 79 -0.86 7.25 -20.16
C SER A 79 -2.27 6.65 -20.11
N PHE A 80 -2.38 5.32 -19.98
CA PHE A 80 -3.67 4.66 -19.78
C PHE A 80 -4.35 5.17 -18.52
N TYR A 81 -3.62 5.22 -17.39
CA TYR A 81 -4.18 5.68 -16.12
C TYR A 81 -4.60 7.15 -16.16
N SER A 82 -3.82 8.00 -16.85
CA SER A 82 -4.18 9.41 -17.09
C SER A 82 -5.47 9.53 -17.91
N ALA A 83 -5.60 8.75 -18.98
CA ALA A 83 -6.82 8.71 -19.79
C ALA A 83 -8.04 8.19 -19.00
N SER A 84 -7.84 7.16 -18.19
CA SER A 84 -8.86 6.64 -17.27
C SER A 84 -9.32 7.71 -16.29
N SER A 85 -8.39 8.50 -15.72
CA SER A 85 -8.73 9.60 -14.82
C SER A 85 -9.61 10.66 -15.50
N LEU A 86 -9.35 11.00 -16.77
CA LEU A 86 -10.22 11.90 -17.54
C LEU A 86 -11.58 11.26 -17.84
N THR A 87 -11.62 9.96 -18.07
CA THR A 87 -12.87 9.24 -18.32
C THR A 87 -13.81 9.31 -17.12
N TYR A 88 -13.30 9.20 -15.88
CA TYR A 88 -14.11 9.42 -14.67
C TYR A 88 -14.67 10.84 -14.57
N ALA A 89 -13.95 11.85 -15.08
CA ALA A 89 -14.43 13.23 -15.10
C ALA A 89 -15.58 13.48 -16.09
N ILE A 90 -15.66 12.68 -17.17
CA ILE A 90 -16.57 12.90 -18.31
C ILE A 90 -17.79 11.97 -18.22
N ILE A 91 -17.59 10.72 -17.79
CA ILE A 91 -18.61 9.67 -17.84
C ILE A 91 -18.97 9.22 -16.42
N ASP A 92 -20.15 9.59 -15.98
CA ASP A 92 -20.69 9.18 -14.67
C ASP A 92 -21.46 7.84 -14.83
N ALA A 93 -20.71 6.74 -14.94
CA ALA A 93 -21.26 5.40 -15.09
C ALA A 93 -20.57 4.43 -14.11
N PRO A 94 -21.19 4.10 -12.94
CA PRO A 94 -20.55 3.30 -11.90
C PRO A 94 -20.05 1.92 -12.36
N LEU A 95 -20.75 1.25 -13.28
CA LEU A 95 -20.31 -0.04 -13.82
C LEU A 95 -19.06 0.10 -14.72
N LEU A 96 -18.95 1.17 -15.48
CA LEU A 96 -17.74 1.50 -16.24
C LEU A 96 -16.59 1.77 -15.26
N TRP A 97 -16.86 2.42 -14.13
CA TRP A 97 -15.85 2.70 -13.11
C TRP A 97 -15.28 1.42 -12.49
N VAL A 98 -16.10 0.35 -12.33
CA VAL A 98 -15.60 -0.98 -11.88
C VAL A 98 -14.55 -1.51 -12.88
N VAL A 99 -14.87 -1.46 -14.20
CA VAL A 99 -13.95 -1.95 -15.23
C VAL A 99 -12.68 -1.11 -15.31
N LEU A 100 -12.82 0.22 -15.31
CA LEU A 100 -11.68 1.13 -15.34
C LEU A 100 -10.78 0.94 -14.11
N ARG A 101 -11.36 0.79 -12.91
CA ARG A 101 -10.58 0.55 -11.69
C ARG A 101 -9.78 -0.74 -11.73
N PHE A 102 -10.35 -1.81 -12.32
CA PHE A 102 -9.59 -3.04 -12.55
C PHE A 102 -8.39 -2.80 -13.48
N ALA A 103 -8.61 -2.11 -14.58
CA ALA A 103 -7.56 -1.79 -15.54
C ALA A 103 -6.52 -0.81 -14.95
N ASP A 104 -6.96 0.17 -14.15
CA ASP A 104 -6.08 1.08 -13.40
C ASP A 104 -5.17 0.32 -12.41
N GLY A 105 -5.73 -0.64 -11.68
CA GLY A 105 -4.96 -1.49 -10.78
C GLY A 105 -3.90 -2.29 -11.52
N PHE A 106 -4.27 -2.89 -12.66
CA PHE A 106 -3.34 -3.63 -13.51
C PHE A 106 -2.21 -2.72 -14.04
N ALA A 107 -2.56 -1.53 -14.54
CA ALA A 107 -1.59 -0.56 -15.03
C ALA A 107 -0.64 -0.09 -13.91
N MET A 108 -1.18 0.18 -12.71
CA MET A 108 -0.38 0.62 -11.56
C MET A 108 0.60 -0.46 -11.09
N SER A 109 0.22 -1.73 -11.13
CA SER A 109 1.16 -2.83 -10.88
C SER A 109 2.35 -2.78 -11.84
N GLY A 110 2.09 -2.57 -13.14
CA GLY A 110 3.14 -2.41 -14.14
C GLY A 110 4.04 -1.21 -13.90
N VAL A 111 3.47 -0.10 -13.46
CA VAL A 111 4.23 1.10 -13.07
C VAL A 111 5.17 0.80 -11.91
N PHE A 112 4.69 0.13 -10.86
CA PHE A 112 5.54 -0.24 -9.72
C PHE A 112 6.64 -1.21 -10.11
N VAL A 113 6.35 -2.26 -10.89
CA VAL A 113 7.37 -3.19 -11.38
C VAL A 113 8.46 -2.44 -12.15
N CYS A 114 8.11 -1.51 -13.04
CA CYS A 114 9.10 -0.72 -13.77
C CYS A 114 9.96 0.12 -12.83
N LEU A 115 9.36 0.86 -11.90
CA LEU A 115 10.07 1.76 -10.99
C LEU A 115 10.99 0.99 -10.04
N GLU A 116 10.50 -0.09 -9.43
CA GLU A 116 11.27 -0.90 -8.49
C GLU A 116 12.40 -1.65 -9.18
N SER A 117 12.21 -2.16 -10.40
CA SER A 117 13.29 -2.75 -11.20
C SER A 117 14.38 -1.73 -11.52
N TRP A 118 14.03 -0.47 -11.80
CA TRP A 118 15.04 0.58 -12.00
C TRP A 118 15.77 0.95 -10.72
N LEU A 119 15.06 1.03 -9.59
CA LEU A 119 15.70 1.30 -8.31
C LEU A 119 16.67 0.18 -7.94
N ASN A 120 16.30 -1.09 -8.14
CA ASN A 120 17.18 -2.24 -7.94
C ASN A 120 18.46 -2.11 -8.80
N ARG A 121 18.33 -1.71 -10.06
CA ARG A 121 19.48 -1.54 -10.97
C ARG A 121 20.43 -0.44 -10.56
N VAL A 122 19.93 0.63 -9.94
CA VAL A 122 20.75 1.80 -9.55
C VAL A 122 21.30 1.66 -8.13
N ALA A 123 20.63 0.87 -7.29
CA ALA A 123 21.03 0.59 -5.93
C ALA A 123 22.35 -0.22 -5.90
N ARG A 124 23.21 0.11 -4.92
CA ARG A 124 24.44 -0.63 -4.61
C ARG A 124 24.34 -1.14 -3.17
N PRO A 125 25.07 -2.17 -2.79
CA PRO A 125 25.04 -2.71 -1.44
C PRO A 125 25.19 -1.63 -0.34
N ASP A 126 26.06 -0.64 -0.59
CA ASP A 126 26.37 0.46 0.35
C ASP A 126 25.26 1.51 0.51
N ASN A 127 24.31 1.62 -0.44
CA ASN A 127 23.28 2.65 -0.43
C ASN A 127 21.84 2.14 -0.60
N ARG A 128 21.63 0.84 -0.68
CA ARG A 128 20.31 0.20 -0.90
C ARG A 128 19.26 0.61 0.11
N SER A 129 19.55 0.49 1.40
CA SER A 129 18.62 0.85 2.48
C SER A 129 18.24 2.32 2.43
N ALA A 130 19.20 3.22 2.10
CA ALA A 130 18.93 4.64 1.95
C ALA A 130 18.03 4.94 0.73
N ILE A 131 18.25 4.26 -0.40
CA ILE A 131 17.41 4.39 -1.61
C ILE A 131 15.99 3.88 -1.33
N LEU A 132 15.85 2.74 -0.65
CA LEU A 132 14.55 2.18 -0.28
C LEU A 132 13.80 3.12 0.67
N ALA A 133 14.47 3.67 1.68
CA ALA A 133 13.88 4.66 2.58
C ALA A 133 13.44 5.92 1.83
N ALA A 134 14.26 6.45 0.92
CA ALA A 134 13.90 7.61 0.10
C ALA A 134 12.72 7.32 -0.84
N TYR A 135 12.65 6.11 -1.41
CA TYR A 135 11.52 5.65 -2.21
C TYR A 135 10.22 5.61 -1.41
N MET A 136 10.24 5.04 -0.20
CA MET A 136 9.09 5.00 0.69
C MET A 136 8.62 6.40 1.10
N ILE A 137 9.56 7.30 1.40
CA ILE A 137 9.25 8.70 1.71
C ILE A 137 8.61 9.38 0.50
N ALA A 138 9.18 9.26 -0.70
CA ALA A 138 8.64 9.87 -1.91
C ALA A 138 7.23 9.34 -2.24
N LEU A 139 7.02 8.02 -2.12
CA LEU A 139 5.74 7.35 -2.35
C LEU A 139 4.65 7.87 -1.40
N TYR A 140 4.90 7.83 -0.09
CA TYR A 140 3.89 8.21 0.90
C TYR A 140 3.73 9.73 1.02
N ALA A 141 4.79 10.52 0.85
CA ALA A 141 4.69 11.98 0.81
C ALA A 141 3.85 12.44 -0.39
N GLY A 142 4.08 11.85 -1.58
CA GLY A 142 3.23 12.09 -2.75
C GLY A 142 1.78 11.74 -2.47
N GLN A 143 1.52 10.56 -1.90
CA GLN A 143 0.17 10.10 -1.57
C GLN A 143 -0.53 11.01 -0.54
N ALA A 144 0.17 11.44 0.53
CA ALA A 144 -0.39 12.29 1.56
C ALA A 144 -0.68 13.71 1.04
N ILE A 145 0.28 14.31 0.30
CA ILE A 145 0.13 15.65 -0.27
C ILE A 145 -0.96 15.65 -1.35
N GLY A 146 -1.01 14.60 -2.17
CA GLY A 146 -2.03 14.44 -3.20
C GLY A 146 -3.47 14.48 -2.67
N GLN A 147 -3.72 14.05 -1.41
CA GLN A 147 -5.07 14.13 -0.82
C GLN A 147 -5.65 15.55 -0.84
N PHE A 148 -4.82 16.58 -0.70
CA PHE A 148 -5.29 17.98 -0.71
C PHE A 148 -5.82 18.44 -2.08
N LEU A 149 -5.54 17.70 -3.17
CA LEU A 149 -6.16 17.96 -4.48
C LEU A 149 -7.67 17.70 -4.47
N LEU A 150 -8.20 16.97 -3.50
CA LEU A 150 -9.65 16.83 -3.29
C LEU A 150 -10.35 18.18 -3.13
N ASN A 151 -9.68 19.17 -2.55
CA ASN A 151 -10.24 20.52 -2.33
C ASN A 151 -10.57 21.26 -3.65
N LEU A 152 -9.97 20.86 -4.78
CA LEU A 152 -10.35 21.37 -6.08
C LEU A 152 -11.79 21.00 -6.45
N GLY A 153 -12.34 19.95 -5.82
CA GLY A 153 -13.72 19.50 -5.99
C GLY A 153 -14.77 20.50 -5.52
N ASP A 154 -14.42 21.43 -4.63
CA ASP A 154 -15.31 22.51 -4.18
C ASP A 154 -15.65 23.46 -5.33
N ASN A 155 -14.74 23.67 -6.29
CA ASN A 155 -14.94 24.53 -7.45
C ASN A 155 -15.64 23.79 -8.61
N SER A 156 -15.23 22.53 -8.85
CA SER A 156 -15.82 21.68 -9.90
C SER A 156 -15.52 20.22 -9.63
N PRO A 157 -16.52 19.34 -9.74
CA PRO A 157 -16.35 17.90 -9.55
C PRO A 157 -15.30 17.25 -10.48
N ALA A 158 -15.06 17.81 -11.66
CA ALA A 158 -14.13 17.32 -12.64
C ALA A 158 -12.67 17.71 -12.37
N LEU A 159 -12.43 18.86 -11.70
CA LEU A 159 -11.08 19.39 -11.51
C LEU A 159 -10.11 18.43 -10.80
N PRO A 160 -10.47 17.69 -9.74
CA PRO A 160 -9.57 16.74 -9.12
C PRO A 160 -9.12 15.62 -10.08
N PHE A 161 -10.03 15.11 -10.92
CA PHE A 161 -9.69 14.11 -11.94
C PHE A 161 -8.75 14.67 -13.00
N MET A 162 -8.98 15.92 -13.45
CA MET A 162 -8.09 16.60 -14.40
C MET A 162 -6.70 16.83 -13.79
N ALA A 163 -6.63 17.27 -12.53
CA ALA A 163 -5.37 17.45 -11.81
C ALA A 163 -4.61 16.12 -11.69
N SER A 164 -5.30 15.03 -11.37
CA SER A 164 -4.73 13.69 -11.38
C SER A 164 -4.13 13.34 -12.75
N ALA A 165 -4.89 13.52 -13.83
CA ALA A 165 -4.45 13.21 -15.20
C ALA A 165 -3.20 14.02 -15.59
N VAL A 166 -3.15 15.31 -15.23
CA VAL A 166 -1.99 16.18 -15.46
C VAL A 166 -0.76 15.67 -14.71
N LEU A 167 -0.88 15.38 -13.41
CA LEU A 167 0.23 14.89 -12.60
C LEU A 167 0.71 13.51 -13.08
N LEU A 168 -0.20 12.61 -13.42
CA LEU A 168 0.15 11.32 -14.02
C LEU A 168 0.96 11.54 -15.30
N SER A 169 0.50 12.38 -16.21
CA SER A 169 1.22 12.66 -17.46
C SER A 169 2.59 13.30 -17.19
N LEU A 170 2.69 14.24 -16.26
CA LEU A 170 3.95 14.88 -15.88
C LEU A 170 4.94 13.91 -15.22
N SER A 171 4.46 12.87 -14.53
CA SER A 171 5.34 11.87 -13.90
C SER A 171 6.16 11.05 -14.90
N VAL A 172 5.74 11.02 -16.17
CA VAL A 172 6.48 10.33 -17.25
C VAL A 172 7.73 11.11 -17.66
N LEU A 173 7.68 12.44 -17.61
CA LEU A 173 8.76 13.30 -18.14
C LEU A 173 10.13 13.03 -17.50
N PRO A 174 10.27 12.96 -16.15
CA PRO A 174 11.55 12.67 -15.54
C PRO A 174 12.17 11.36 -16.04
N VAL A 175 11.35 10.32 -16.19
CA VAL A 175 11.81 8.99 -16.63
C VAL A 175 12.16 9.00 -18.11
N ALA A 176 11.30 9.57 -18.95
CA ALA A 176 11.49 9.60 -20.41
C ALA A 176 12.72 10.42 -20.85
N LEU A 177 13.06 11.47 -20.09
CA LEU A 177 14.19 12.37 -20.40
C LEU A 177 15.51 11.90 -19.80
N THR A 178 15.52 10.87 -18.96
CA THR A 178 16.74 10.39 -18.29
C THR A 178 17.28 9.14 -19.00
N LYS A 179 18.59 9.14 -19.28
CA LYS A 179 19.28 7.96 -19.81
C LYS A 179 19.50 6.96 -18.68
N ILE A 180 18.50 6.09 -18.45
CA ILE A 180 18.59 4.98 -17.48
C ILE A 180 18.81 3.69 -18.28
N GLN A 181 19.80 2.90 -17.87
CA GLN A 181 19.96 1.55 -18.44
C GLN A 181 18.75 0.70 -18.07
N GLN A 182 18.22 -0.02 -19.05
CA GLN A 182 17.08 -0.91 -18.80
C GLN A 182 17.56 -2.08 -17.91
N PRO A 183 16.86 -2.37 -16.80
CA PRO A 183 17.14 -3.54 -16.00
C PRO A 183 16.73 -4.81 -16.75
N VAL A 184 17.36 -5.91 -16.43
CA VAL A 184 16.85 -7.24 -16.77
C VAL A 184 15.84 -7.59 -15.68
N LEU A 185 14.65 -8.03 -16.05
CA LEU A 185 13.68 -8.54 -15.09
C LEU A 185 14.19 -9.90 -14.60
N GLU A 186 14.51 -9.98 -13.34
CA GLU A 186 14.79 -11.24 -12.68
C GLU A 186 13.48 -12.00 -12.47
N GLU A 187 13.44 -13.27 -12.91
CA GLU A 187 12.31 -14.14 -12.63
C GLU A 187 12.41 -14.56 -11.15
N VAL A 188 11.52 -13.98 -10.32
CA VAL A 188 11.39 -14.44 -8.94
C VAL A 188 10.80 -15.83 -8.94
N ALA A 189 11.55 -16.81 -8.44
CA ALA A 189 11.09 -18.19 -8.37
C ALA A 189 9.79 -18.28 -7.55
N PRO A 190 8.78 -19.03 -8.04
CA PRO A 190 7.52 -19.17 -7.32
C PRO A 190 7.77 -19.89 -5.99
N PHE A 191 7.40 -19.24 -4.88
CA PHE A 191 7.49 -19.84 -3.54
C PHE A 191 6.15 -20.45 -3.12
N SER A 192 6.20 -21.64 -2.52
CA SER A 192 4.99 -22.33 -2.09
C SER A 192 4.33 -21.63 -0.91
N LEU A 193 3.08 -21.17 -1.07
CA LEU A 193 2.29 -20.57 0.01
C LEU A 193 2.10 -21.53 1.19
N ARG A 194 2.07 -22.84 0.94
CA ARG A 194 2.03 -23.86 2.00
C ARG A 194 3.31 -23.85 2.82
N ARG A 195 4.49 -23.85 2.16
CA ARG A 195 5.80 -23.76 2.83
C ARG A 195 5.91 -22.47 3.63
N LEU A 196 5.43 -21.33 3.07
CA LEU A 196 5.41 -20.03 3.75
C LEU A 196 4.56 -20.08 5.02
N TYR A 197 3.37 -20.69 4.95
CA TYR A 197 2.50 -20.84 6.12
C TYR A 197 3.09 -21.80 7.16
N GLU A 198 3.74 -22.90 6.74
CA GLU A 198 4.42 -23.84 7.65
C GLU A 198 5.58 -23.14 8.38
N ALA A 199 6.36 -22.31 7.67
CA ALA A 199 7.49 -21.56 8.25
C ALA A 199 7.02 -20.41 9.18
N SER A 200 6.08 -19.61 8.73
CA SER A 200 5.65 -18.41 9.45
C SER A 200 4.14 -18.19 9.44
N PRO A 201 3.36 -18.98 10.21
CA PRO A 201 1.90 -18.83 10.26
C PRO A 201 1.46 -17.44 10.71
N LEU A 202 2.15 -16.84 11.70
CA LEU A 202 1.85 -15.48 12.19
C LEU A 202 2.14 -14.42 11.12
N GLY A 203 3.24 -14.56 10.37
CA GLY A 203 3.57 -13.67 9.27
C GLY A 203 2.50 -13.69 8.17
N VAL A 204 2.04 -14.88 7.78
CA VAL A 204 1.00 -15.04 6.73
C VAL A 204 -0.35 -14.47 7.19
N VAL A 205 -0.83 -14.87 8.36
CA VAL A 205 -2.14 -14.40 8.88
C VAL A 205 -2.09 -12.91 9.19
N GLY A 206 -0.98 -12.42 9.75
CA GLY A 206 -0.76 -11.00 10.02
C GLY A 206 -0.77 -10.16 8.73
N THR A 207 -0.09 -10.63 7.69
CA THR A 207 -0.07 -9.98 6.37
C THR A 207 -1.44 -9.97 5.71
N LEU A 208 -2.18 -11.08 5.76
CA LEU A 208 -3.56 -11.16 5.24
C LEU A 208 -4.47 -10.18 5.98
N SER A 209 -4.42 -10.20 7.31
CA SER A 209 -5.21 -9.28 8.15
C SER A 209 -4.88 -7.82 7.85
N ASN A 210 -3.60 -7.50 7.69
CA ASN A 210 -3.16 -6.16 7.33
C ASN A 210 -3.67 -5.74 5.95
N GLY A 211 -3.65 -6.64 4.95
CA GLY A 211 -4.25 -6.41 3.65
C GLY A 211 -5.73 -6.05 3.76
N VAL A 212 -6.51 -6.85 4.49
CA VAL A 212 -7.95 -6.59 4.72
C VAL A 212 -8.16 -5.23 5.38
N MET A 213 -7.43 -4.93 6.44
CA MET A 213 -7.57 -3.67 7.18
C MET A 213 -7.29 -2.44 6.31
N LEU A 214 -6.16 -2.45 5.59
CA LEU A 214 -5.77 -1.30 4.77
C LEU A 214 -6.56 -1.21 3.48
N GLY A 215 -6.94 -2.34 2.87
CA GLY A 215 -7.86 -2.36 1.74
C GLY A 215 -9.21 -1.72 2.08
N ALA A 216 -9.80 -2.09 3.22
CA ALA A 216 -11.04 -1.49 3.72
C ALA A 216 -10.88 0.00 4.01
N PHE A 217 -9.77 0.40 4.65
CA PHE A 217 -9.49 1.80 4.94
C PHE A 217 -9.33 2.65 3.68
N TYR A 218 -8.51 2.23 2.71
CA TYR A 218 -8.31 2.98 1.46
C TYR A 218 -9.57 3.09 0.62
N ALA A 219 -10.47 2.11 0.72
CA ALA A 219 -11.75 2.13 0.02
C ALA A 219 -12.78 3.07 0.66
N LEU A 220 -12.91 3.03 1.98
CA LEU A 220 -14.06 3.58 2.68
C LEU A 220 -13.72 4.57 3.79
N GLY A 221 -12.44 4.78 4.12
CA GLY A 221 -12.03 5.71 5.17
C GLY A 221 -12.49 7.14 4.92
N ALA A 222 -12.46 7.60 3.67
CA ALA A 222 -12.96 8.90 3.26
C ALA A 222 -14.50 8.99 3.38
N VAL A 223 -15.21 7.93 2.97
CA VAL A 223 -16.67 7.84 3.09
C VAL A 223 -17.12 7.85 4.55
N PHE A 224 -16.35 7.19 5.44
CA PHE A 224 -16.57 7.26 6.88
C PHE A 224 -16.60 8.71 7.37
N VAL A 225 -15.56 9.47 7.05
CA VAL A 225 -15.44 10.89 7.47
C VAL A 225 -16.52 11.75 6.80
N GLN A 226 -16.82 11.50 5.52
CA GLN A 226 -17.87 12.21 4.78
C GLN A 226 -19.26 12.00 5.40
N ARG A 227 -19.58 10.74 5.78
CA ARG A 227 -20.86 10.41 6.45
C ARG A 227 -20.96 10.98 7.87
N MET A 228 -19.85 11.41 8.46
CA MET A 228 -19.84 12.18 9.71
C MET A 228 -20.12 13.68 9.48
N GLY A 229 -20.33 14.12 8.25
CA GLY A 229 -20.64 15.50 7.90
C GLY A 229 -19.44 16.43 7.77
N LEU A 230 -18.20 15.88 7.68
CA LEU A 230 -16.99 16.68 7.58
C LEU A 230 -16.74 17.11 6.11
N PRO A 231 -16.26 18.36 5.86
CA PRO A 231 -16.01 18.88 4.52
C PRO A 231 -14.81 18.20 3.85
N LEU A 232 -14.68 18.37 2.51
CA LEU A 232 -13.61 17.76 1.70
C LEU A 232 -12.20 18.04 2.24
N SER A 233 -11.95 19.25 2.74
CA SER A 233 -10.67 19.62 3.32
C SER A 233 -10.31 18.79 4.56
N GLN A 234 -11.29 18.46 5.39
CA GLN A 234 -11.10 17.63 6.57
C GLN A 234 -10.99 16.13 6.22
N ILE A 235 -11.66 15.68 5.16
CA ILE A 235 -11.48 14.32 4.60
C ILE A 235 -10.05 14.15 4.09
N ALA A 236 -9.55 15.14 3.32
CA ALA A 236 -8.18 15.17 2.85
C ALA A 236 -7.17 15.15 4.01
N LEU A 237 -7.40 15.97 5.03
CA LEU A 237 -6.56 16.04 6.22
C LEU A 237 -6.55 14.71 7.00
N PHE A 238 -7.72 14.10 7.22
CA PHE A 238 -7.81 12.79 7.89
C PHE A 238 -7.00 11.72 7.17
N THR A 239 -7.19 11.57 5.87
CA THR A 239 -6.47 10.55 5.09
C THR A 239 -4.96 10.83 5.10
N SER A 240 -4.56 12.10 4.98
CA SER A 240 -3.15 12.51 5.08
C SER A 240 -2.56 12.23 6.47
N CYS A 241 -3.31 12.48 7.55
CA CYS A 241 -2.88 12.16 8.92
C CYS A 241 -2.66 10.65 9.10
N VAL A 242 -3.55 9.81 8.58
CA VAL A 242 -3.40 8.35 8.64
C VAL A 242 -2.13 7.90 7.89
N ILE A 243 -1.91 8.40 6.67
CA ILE A 243 -0.73 8.05 5.87
C ILE A 243 0.55 8.53 6.56
N THR A 244 0.56 9.77 7.04
CA THR A 244 1.73 10.36 7.72
C THR A 244 2.04 9.62 9.03
N GLY A 245 1.03 9.31 9.83
CA GLY A 245 1.18 8.49 11.03
C GLY A 245 1.82 7.13 10.71
N GLY A 246 1.39 6.52 9.59
CA GLY A 246 1.94 5.26 9.08
C GLY A 246 3.44 5.34 8.80
N VAL A 247 3.89 6.41 8.17
CA VAL A 247 5.32 6.62 7.87
C VAL A 247 6.12 6.90 9.16
N VAL A 248 5.60 7.76 10.03
CA VAL A 248 6.32 8.23 11.23
C VAL A 248 6.53 7.11 12.24
N LEU A 249 5.52 6.26 12.48
CA LEU A 249 5.62 5.19 13.48
C LEU A 249 6.26 3.90 12.95
N GLN A 250 6.41 3.73 11.65
CA GLN A 250 6.96 2.51 11.06
C GLN A 250 8.40 2.23 11.53
N TYR A 251 9.26 3.24 11.54
CA TYR A 251 10.64 3.10 11.97
C TYR A 251 10.80 2.86 13.49
N PRO A 252 10.15 3.63 14.39
CA PRO A 252 10.18 3.33 15.83
C PRO A 252 9.66 1.95 16.19
N LEU A 253 8.56 1.49 15.55
CA LEU A 253 8.00 0.17 15.80
C LEU A 253 8.90 -0.95 15.25
N GLY A 254 9.54 -0.70 14.10
CA GLY A 254 10.55 -1.60 13.56
C GLY A 254 11.72 -1.78 14.53
N ARG A 255 12.32 -0.68 15.01
CA ARG A 255 13.39 -0.75 16.01
C ARG A 255 12.98 -1.40 17.33
N LEU A 256 11.72 -1.24 17.71
CA LEU A 256 11.19 -1.93 18.87
C LEU A 256 11.18 -3.45 18.65
N SER A 257 10.85 -3.89 17.43
CA SER A 257 10.82 -5.30 17.06
C SER A 257 12.20 -5.95 17.01
N ASP A 258 13.27 -5.17 16.78
CA ASP A 258 14.65 -5.68 16.82
C ASP A 258 15.18 -5.86 18.26
N ARG A 259 14.56 -5.19 19.25
CA ARG A 259 14.95 -5.26 20.68
C ARG A 259 14.15 -6.26 21.50
N PHE A 260 12.95 -6.60 21.04
CA PHE A 260 12.03 -7.49 21.72
C PHE A 260 11.62 -8.66 20.82
N ASP A 261 10.98 -9.69 21.39
CA ASP A 261 10.36 -10.75 20.59
C ASP A 261 9.38 -10.14 19.58
N ARG A 262 9.71 -10.23 18.30
CA ARG A 262 8.97 -9.63 17.19
C ARG A 262 7.50 -10.03 17.17
N ARG A 263 7.18 -11.25 17.60
CA ARG A 263 5.78 -11.72 17.75
C ARG A 263 5.00 -10.87 18.73
N ARG A 264 5.61 -10.49 19.87
CA ARG A 264 4.97 -9.63 20.88
C ARG A 264 4.68 -8.25 20.32
N VAL A 265 5.59 -7.70 19.53
CA VAL A 265 5.41 -6.39 18.89
C VAL A 265 4.29 -6.43 17.84
N ILE A 266 4.25 -7.46 16.99
CA ILE A 266 3.16 -7.66 16.01
C ILE A 266 1.80 -7.76 16.73
N ILE A 267 1.70 -8.61 17.75
CA ILE A 267 0.47 -8.82 18.53
C ILE A 267 0.03 -7.52 19.22
N ALA A 268 0.97 -6.80 19.83
CA ALA A 268 0.70 -5.51 20.46
C ALA A 268 0.19 -4.48 19.46
N CYS A 269 0.82 -4.37 18.27
CA CYS A 269 0.35 -3.51 17.19
C CYS A 269 -1.08 -3.85 16.76
N MET A 270 -1.42 -5.14 16.65
CA MET A 270 -2.78 -5.57 16.30
C MET A 270 -3.80 -5.21 17.40
N PHE A 271 -3.48 -5.43 18.67
CA PHE A 271 -4.35 -5.03 19.78
C PHE A 271 -4.56 -3.51 19.84
N VAL A 272 -3.47 -2.74 19.69
CA VAL A 272 -3.57 -1.27 19.65
C VAL A 272 -4.41 -0.83 18.44
N THR A 273 -4.22 -1.44 17.27
CA THR A 273 -5.04 -1.15 16.09
C THR A 273 -6.52 -1.43 16.36
N ALA A 274 -6.86 -2.57 17.00
CA ALA A 274 -8.23 -2.89 17.36
C ALA A 274 -8.83 -1.88 18.35
N ALA A 275 -8.07 -1.45 19.35
CA ALA A 275 -8.49 -0.42 20.32
C ALA A 275 -8.71 0.94 19.64
N LEU A 276 -7.82 1.34 18.71
CA LEU A 276 -7.95 2.58 17.94
C LEU A 276 -9.17 2.54 17.00
N CYS A 277 -9.46 1.38 16.41
CA CYS A 277 -10.68 1.18 15.62
C CYS A 277 -11.93 1.33 16.48
N ALA A 278 -11.93 0.77 17.69
CA ALA A 278 -13.03 0.97 18.64
C ALA A 278 -13.16 2.46 19.00
N ALA A 279 -12.06 3.16 19.25
CA ALA A 279 -12.09 4.60 19.51
C ALA A 279 -12.67 5.39 18.33
N LEU A 280 -12.25 5.12 17.08
CA LEU A 280 -12.78 5.77 15.87
C LEU A 280 -14.28 5.52 15.67
N ALA A 281 -14.81 4.39 16.13
CA ALA A 281 -16.24 4.11 16.06
C ALA A 281 -17.08 5.04 16.95
N PHE A 282 -16.51 5.55 18.06
CA PHE A 282 -17.24 6.36 19.04
C PHE A 282 -16.87 7.85 19.04
N VAL A 283 -15.65 8.20 18.64
CA VAL A 283 -15.16 9.58 18.61
C VAL A 283 -15.95 10.39 17.55
N ARG A 284 -16.32 11.63 17.93
CA ARG A 284 -17.04 12.57 17.04
C ARG A 284 -16.31 13.89 16.86
N GLU A 285 -15.42 14.23 17.78
CA GLU A 285 -14.62 15.47 17.72
C GLU A 285 -13.59 15.38 16.58
N PRO A 286 -13.56 16.33 15.62
CA PRO A 286 -12.69 16.26 14.46
C PRO A 286 -11.20 16.12 14.80
N LEU A 287 -10.70 16.88 15.76
CA LEU A 287 -9.28 16.80 16.16
C LEU A 287 -8.93 15.42 16.72
N ALA A 288 -9.82 14.84 17.52
CA ALA A 288 -9.62 13.49 18.06
C ALA A 288 -9.68 12.42 16.95
N ILE A 289 -10.58 12.59 15.95
CA ILE A 289 -10.63 11.70 14.78
C ILE A 289 -9.28 11.71 14.03
N PHE A 290 -8.69 12.89 13.81
CA PHE A 290 -7.40 13.01 13.13
C PHE A 290 -6.25 12.40 13.95
N ALA A 291 -6.21 12.64 15.25
CA ALA A 291 -5.18 12.09 16.13
C ALA A 291 -5.27 10.56 16.23
N VAL A 292 -6.48 10.03 16.48
CA VAL A 292 -6.70 8.57 16.54
C VAL A 292 -6.47 7.93 15.17
N GLY A 293 -6.88 8.61 14.07
CA GLY A 293 -6.60 8.18 12.71
C GLY A 293 -5.10 8.10 12.40
N ALA A 294 -4.32 9.11 12.81
CA ALA A 294 -2.86 9.09 12.64
C ALA A 294 -2.21 7.92 13.41
N LEU A 295 -2.64 7.65 14.65
CA LEU A 295 -2.18 6.49 15.41
C LEU A 295 -2.61 5.17 14.76
N PHE A 296 -3.86 5.06 14.30
CA PHE A 296 -4.33 3.90 13.54
C PHE A 296 -3.44 3.63 12.33
N GLY A 297 -3.14 4.67 11.54
CA GLY A 297 -2.19 4.57 10.42
C GLY A 297 -0.83 4.07 10.90
N GLY A 298 -0.30 4.65 11.97
CA GLY A 298 1.00 4.31 12.53
C GLY A 298 1.17 2.83 12.84
N PHE A 299 0.23 2.26 13.58
CA PHE A 299 0.27 0.86 13.96
C PHE A 299 -0.09 -0.08 12.79
N SER A 300 -1.08 0.29 11.97
CA SER A 300 -1.51 -0.56 10.84
C SER A 300 -0.46 -0.66 9.74
N PHE A 301 0.22 0.44 9.38
CA PHE A 301 1.22 0.42 8.31
C PHE A 301 2.50 -0.34 8.70
N ALA A 302 2.84 -0.36 9.98
CA ALA A 302 3.99 -1.09 10.49
C ALA A 302 3.80 -2.62 10.45
N LEU A 303 2.56 -3.13 10.45
CA LEU A 303 2.29 -4.57 10.53
C LEU A 303 2.86 -5.35 9.35
N TYR A 304 2.74 -4.83 8.11
CA TYR A 304 3.24 -5.54 6.92
C TYR A 304 4.75 -5.78 6.97
N PRO A 305 5.62 -4.76 7.11
CA PRO A 305 7.05 -4.99 7.20
C PRO A 305 7.47 -5.78 8.45
N LEU A 306 6.75 -5.66 9.57
CA LEU A 306 6.98 -6.49 10.75
C LEU A 306 6.68 -7.98 10.47
N CYS A 307 5.61 -8.28 9.73
CA CYS A 307 5.27 -9.64 9.33
C CYS A 307 6.27 -10.22 8.34
N ILE A 308 6.79 -9.42 7.39
CA ILE A 308 7.87 -9.85 6.49
C ILE A 308 9.13 -10.17 7.30
N ALA A 309 9.59 -9.25 8.13
CA ALA A 309 10.77 -9.46 8.95
C ALA A 309 10.64 -10.70 9.85
N HIS A 310 9.45 -10.93 10.46
CA HIS A 310 9.17 -12.15 11.22
C HIS A 310 9.21 -13.40 10.35
N SER A 311 8.76 -13.33 9.10
CA SER A 311 8.83 -14.49 8.19
C SER A 311 10.26 -14.79 7.76
N ASN A 312 11.05 -13.76 7.48
CA ASN A 312 12.45 -13.87 7.11
C ASN A 312 13.33 -14.46 8.24
N ASP A 313 12.96 -14.25 9.51
CA ASP A 313 13.61 -14.87 10.66
C ASP A 313 13.49 -16.42 10.68
N HIS A 314 12.55 -17.00 9.92
CA HIS A 314 12.26 -18.44 9.87
C HIS A 314 12.63 -19.08 8.55
N LEU A 315 13.28 -18.36 7.64
CA LEU A 315 13.58 -18.79 6.28
C LEU A 315 15.06 -18.63 5.97
N ASP A 316 15.57 -19.56 5.17
CA ASP A 316 16.92 -19.49 4.64
C ASP A 316 17.03 -18.30 3.66
N GLU A 317 18.24 -17.74 3.51
CA GLU A 317 18.52 -16.59 2.65
C GLU A 317 18.00 -16.80 1.22
N SER A 318 18.19 -17.96 0.64
CA SER A 318 17.73 -18.33 -0.70
C SER A 318 16.18 -18.38 -0.83
N GLU A 319 15.45 -18.50 0.27
CA GLU A 319 13.99 -18.57 0.29
C GLU A 319 13.33 -17.18 0.47
N ARG A 320 14.06 -16.17 0.97
CA ARG A 320 13.50 -14.85 1.39
C ARG A 320 12.82 -14.09 0.27
N VAL A 321 13.44 -13.97 -0.90
CA VAL A 321 12.87 -13.25 -2.04
C VAL A 321 11.56 -13.92 -2.49
N GLY A 322 11.55 -15.24 -2.61
CA GLY A 322 10.34 -15.99 -2.95
C GLY A 322 9.25 -15.86 -1.89
N ALA A 323 9.61 -15.89 -0.61
CA ALA A 323 8.68 -15.73 0.51
C ALA A 323 8.09 -14.32 0.57
N SER A 324 8.90 -13.29 0.37
CA SER A 324 8.44 -11.90 0.28
C SER A 324 7.45 -11.72 -0.87
N SER A 325 7.70 -12.36 -2.02
CA SER A 325 6.75 -12.42 -3.14
C SER A 325 5.42 -13.08 -2.74
N GLY A 326 5.48 -14.20 -2.01
CA GLY A 326 4.31 -14.86 -1.46
C GLY A 326 3.52 -13.97 -0.50
N LEU A 327 4.20 -13.23 0.38
CA LEU A 327 3.57 -12.29 1.32
C LEU A 327 2.92 -11.10 0.61
N VAL A 328 3.52 -10.54 -0.45
CA VAL A 328 2.87 -9.51 -1.30
C VAL A 328 1.56 -10.06 -1.88
N LEU A 329 1.55 -11.30 -2.37
CA LEU A 329 0.33 -11.92 -2.90
C LEU A 329 -0.73 -12.11 -1.80
N VAL A 330 -0.34 -12.60 -0.61
CA VAL A 330 -1.22 -12.75 0.56
C VAL A 330 -1.82 -11.39 0.97
N TYR A 331 -0.98 -10.35 1.05
CA TYR A 331 -1.44 -8.99 1.29
C TYR A 331 -2.46 -8.53 0.24
N SER A 332 -2.18 -8.76 -1.04
CA SER A 332 -3.02 -8.34 -2.15
C SER A 332 -4.39 -9.01 -2.13
N VAL A 333 -4.45 -10.30 -1.78
CA VAL A 333 -5.72 -11.03 -1.58
C VAL A 333 -6.51 -10.43 -0.43
N GLY A 334 -5.85 -10.13 0.70
CA GLY A 334 -6.48 -9.42 1.81
C GLY A 334 -7.01 -8.05 1.40
N ALA A 335 -6.17 -7.26 0.69
CA ALA A 335 -6.52 -5.92 0.23
C ALA A 335 -7.69 -5.93 -0.77
N ALA A 336 -7.81 -6.95 -1.60
CA ALA A 336 -8.96 -7.14 -2.49
C ALA A 336 -10.25 -7.50 -1.72
N GLY A 337 -10.17 -8.31 -0.66
CA GLY A 337 -11.33 -8.67 0.17
C GLY A 337 -11.77 -7.56 1.13
N GLY A 338 -10.83 -6.74 1.59
CA GLY A 338 -11.05 -5.70 2.59
C GLY A 338 -12.19 -4.72 2.28
N PRO A 339 -12.23 -4.11 1.07
CA PRO A 339 -13.28 -3.18 0.69
C PRO A 339 -14.69 -3.77 0.78
N MET A 340 -14.88 -5.02 0.36
CA MET A 340 -16.19 -5.69 0.48
C MET A 340 -16.56 -5.93 1.93
N LEU A 341 -15.65 -6.41 2.76
CA LEU A 341 -15.91 -6.62 4.19
C LEU A 341 -16.23 -5.29 4.88
N GLY A 342 -15.45 -4.24 4.63
CA GLY A 342 -15.70 -2.90 5.17
C GLY A 342 -17.03 -2.32 4.70
N SER A 343 -17.41 -2.54 3.43
CA SER A 343 -18.68 -2.06 2.88
C SER A 343 -19.88 -2.75 3.48
N VAL A 344 -19.80 -4.07 3.72
CA VAL A 344 -20.84 -4.82 4.46
C VAL A 344 -20.97 -4.26 5.88
N GLY A 345 -19.85 -4.05 6.59
CA GLY A 345 -19.88 -3.44 7.91
C GLY A 345 -20.53 -2.07 7.92
N MET A 346 -20.18 -1.22 6.95
CA MET A 346 -20.75 0.13 6.83
C MET A 346 -22.20 0.13 6.41
N ALA A 347 -22.64 -0.82 5.60
CA ALA A 347 -24.04 -0.98 5.20
C ALA A 347 -24.93 -1.45 6.36
N THR A 348 -24.39 -2.29 7.27
CA THR A 348 -25.16 -2.86 8.38
C THR A 348 -25.17 -1.99 9.63
N PHE A 349 -24.04 -1.36 9.97
CA PHE A 349 -23.85 -0.62 11.24
C PHE A 349 -23.64 0.88 11.01
N GLY A 350 -23.82 1.38 9.78
CA GLY A 350 -23.53 2.77 9.44
C GLY A 350 -22.01 3.07 9.43
N PRO A 351 -21.62 4.36 9.49
CA PRO A 351 -20.20 4.78 9.38
C PRO A 351 -19.25 4.04 10.34
N PRO A 352 -19.58 3.82 11.64
CA PRO A 352 -18.73 3.08 12.56
C PRO A 352 -18.45 1.63 12.14
N GLY A 353 -19.31 1.03 11.32
CA GLY A 353 -19.17 -0.35 10.84
C GLY A 353 -17.88 -0.61 10.09
N LEU A 354 -17.30 0.38 9.42
CA LEU A 354 -16.00 0.25 8.79
C LEU A 354 -14.92 -0.13 9.81
N PHE A 355 -14.77 0.71 10.84
CA PHE A 355 -13.74 0.49 11.85
C PHE A 355 -14.09 -0.68 12.77
N SER A 356 -15.37 -1.02 12.94
CA SER A 356 -15.77 -2.24 13.65
C SER A 356 -15.24 -3.49 12.94
N VAL A 357 -15.40 -3.58 11.61
CA VAL A 357 -14.85 -4.69 10.82
C VAL A 357 -13.33 -4.73 10.87
N ILE A 358 -12.67 -3.59 10.66
CA ILE A 358 -11.20 -3.50 10.75
C ILE A 358 -10.72 -3.94 12.14
N GLY A 359 -11.38 -3.48 13.20
CA GLY A 359 -11.06 -3.83 14.59
C GLY A 359 -11.24 -5.33 14.89
N VAL A 360 -12.30 -5.94 14.37
CA VAL A 360 -12.53 -7.40 14.51
C VAL A 360 -11.43 -8.19 13.80
N VAL A 361 -11.02 -7.78 12.60
CA VAL A 361 -9.92 -8.43 11.88
C VAL A 361 -8.60 -8.28 12.63
N ALA A 362 -8.30 -7.10 13.15
CA ALA A 362 -7.11 -6.85 13.95
C ALA A 362 -7.11 -7.69 15.24
N LEU A 363 -8.24 -7.75 15.94
CA LEU A 363 -8.40 -8.56 17.14
C LEU A 363 -8.25 -10.06 16.85
N GLY A 364 -8.87 -10.55 15.76
CA GLY A 364 -8.72 -11.94 15.31
C GLY A 364 -7.26 -12.30 15.03
N GLY A 365 -6.53 -11.43 14.33
CA GLY A 365 -5.10 -11.59 14.08
C GLY A 365 -4.28 -11.59 15.38
N ALA A 366 -4.60 -10.70 16.33
CA ALA A 366 -3.95 -10.65 17.64
C ALA A 366 -4.17 -11.93 18.46
N LEU A 367 -5.41 -12.42 18.51
CA LEU A 367 -5.77 -13.66 19.22
C LEU A 367 -5.10 -14.89 18.57
N PHE A 368 -5.06 -14.95 17.24
CA PHE A 368 -4.30 -15.96 16.52
C PHE A 368 -2.81 -15.90 16.87
N GLY A 369 -2.23 -14.69 16.92
CA GLY A 369 -0.84 -14.47 17.32
C GLY A 369 -0.56 -14.94 18.75
N LEU A 370 -1.43 -14.64 19.71
CA LEU A 370 -1.31 -15.14 21.08
C LEU A 370 -1.34 -16.67 21.14
N TRP A 371 -2.26 -17.30 20.41
CA TRP A 371 -2.32 -18.75 20.32
C TRP A 371 -1.03 -19.33 19.74
N ARG A 372 -0.51 -18.76 18.64
CA ARG A 372 0.76 -19.20 18.05
C ARG A 372 1.94 -19.02 18.99
N MET A 373 1.98 -17.92 19.74
CA MET A 373 3.05 -17.66 20.71
C MET A 373 3.06 -18.68 21.85
N ALA A 374 1.89 -19.24 22.20
CA ALA A 374 1.77 -20.29 23.21
C ALA A 374 2.27 -21.67 22.72
N VAL A 375 2.26 -21.92 21.41
CA VAL A 375 2.60 -23.24 20.82
C VAL A 375 3.98 -23.27 20.15
N SER A 376 4.63 -22.12 19.90
CA SER A 376 5.92 -22.04 19.22
C SER A 376 6.95 -21.29 20.06
N GLN A 377 8.23 -21.67 19.94
CA GLN A 377 9.32 -20.96 20.60
C GLN A 377 9.70 -19.67 19.84
N PRO A 378 10.23 -18.64 20.53
CA PRO A 378 10.76 -17.45 19.87
C PRO A 378 12.05 -17.76 19.11
N VAL A 379 12.31 -17.02 18.04
CA VAL A 379 13.63 -16.96 17.42
C VAL A 379 14.54 -16.17 18.36
N PRO A 380 15.74 -16.68 18.71
CA PRO A 380 16.69 -15.94 19.54
C PRO A 380 17.03 -14.59 18.92
N GLY A 381 17.18 -13.55 19.75
CA GLY A 381 17.44 -12.19 19.25
C GLY A 381 18.73 -12.06 18.42
N ALA A 382 19.71 -12.94 18.65
CA ALA A 382 20.95 -12.98 17.86
C ALA A 382 20.74 -13.51 16.42
N ASP A 383 19.65 -14.26 16.18
CA ASP A 383 19.32 -14.87 14.91
C ASP A 383 18.23 -14.08 14.15
N GLN A 384 17.73 -12.98 14.76
CA GLN A 384 16.75 -12.11 14.12
C GLN A 384 17.43 -11.17 13.12
N GLN A 385 16.79 -11.00 11.95
CA GLN A 385 17.22 -10.04 10.94
C GLN A 385 16.89 -8.60 11.35
N ASP A 386 17.72 -7.64 10.97
CA ASP A 386 17.42 -6.23 11.17
C ASP A 386 16.15 -5.82 10.43
N PHE A 387 15.31 -5.00 11.10
CA PHE A 387 14.08 -4.51 10.48
C PHE A 387 14.38 -3.61 9.29
N GLN A 388 13.76 -3.95 8.16
CA GLN A 388 13.75 -3.11 6.97
C GLN A 388 12.32 -2.74 6.58
N SER A 389 12.13 -1.46 6.22
CA SER A 389 10.83 -0.96 5.76
C SER A 389 10.65 -1.30 4.29
N LEU A 390 9.89 -2.35 4.01
CA LEU A 390 9.60 -2.81 2.65
C LEU A 390 8.22 -2.30 2.18
N PRO A 391 8.10 -1.84 0.92
CA PRO A 391 6.82 -1.52 0.32
C PRO A 391 6.03 -2.80 0.04
N ARG A 392 4.71 -2.67 0.03
CA ARG A 392 3.75 -3.74 -0.29
C ARG A 392 3.27 -3.67 -1.75
N THR A 393 4.06 -3.08 -2.62
CA THR A 393 3.71 -2.76 -4.00
C THR A 393 3.94 -3.92 -4.95
N THR A 394 5.16 -4.45 -4.99
CA THR A 394 5.51 -5.63 -5.80
C THR A 394 6.60 -6.47 -5.13
N PRO A 395 6.78 -7.75 -5.57
CA PRO A 395 7.87 -8.60 -5.11
C PRO A 395 9.27 -8.06 -5.45
N MET A 396 9.38 -7.19 -6.46
CA MET A 396 10.66 -6.63 -6.92
C MET A 396 11.35 -5.79 -5.84
N ALA A 397 10.60 -5.23 -4.89
CA ALA A 397 11.16 -4.50 -3.76
C ALA A 397 11.97 -5.40 -2.81
N ALA A 398 11.62 -6.69 -2.72
CA ALA A 398 12.32 -7.66 -1.88
C ALA A 398 13.72 -8.02 -2.44
N VAL A 399 13.92 -7.93 -3.74
CA VAL A 399 15.25 -8.12 -4.37
C VAL A 399 16.25 -7.07 -3.88
N LEU A 400 15.80 -5.89 -3.45
CA LEU A 400 16.64 -4.87 -2.82
C LEU A 400 17.20 -5.30 -1.44
N GLU A 401 16.64 -6.31 -0.81
CA GLU A 401 17.04 -6.79 0.51
C GLU A 401 18.21 -7.79 0.44
N ASP A 402 18.16 -8.72 -0.52
CA ASP A 402 18.90 -9.99 -0.49
C ASP A 402 20.42 -9.89 -0.83
N GLU A 403 20.89 -8.87 -1.55
CA GLU A 403 22.31 -8.77 -1.95
C GLU A 403 23.19 -7.96 -0.97
N GLY A 404 22.71 -7.67 0.25
CA GLY A 404 23.41 -6.83 1.23
C GLY A 404 24.46 -7.55 2.09
N GLU A 405 24.43 -8.87 2.14
CA GLU A 405 25.28 -9.69 3.03
C GLU A 405 26.12 -10.73 2.28
N SER A 406 26.96 -10.32 1.32
CA SER A 406 28.11 -11.15 0.96
C SER A 406 29.22 -10.87 1.97
N PRO A 407 29.64 -11.83 2.80
CA PRO A 407 30.79 -11.67 3.66
C PRO A 407 32.04 -11.48 2.79
N ALA A 408 32.83 -10.47 3.11
CA ALA A 408 34.14 -10.20 2.56
C ALA A 408 35.15 -11.28 2.98
#